data_db3e9e087933f61948d767ce8ff8b356
#
_entry.id   db3e9e087933f61948d767ce8ff8b356
#
_cell.length_a   1.000
_cell.length_b   1.000
_cell.length_c   1.000
_cell.angle_alpha   90.00
_cell.angle_beta   90.00
_cell.angle_gamma   90.00
#
_symmetry.space_group_name_H-M   'P 1'
#
loop_
_entity.id
_entity.type
_entity.pdbx_description
1 polymer ?
#
loop_
_entity_poly.entity_id
_entity_poly.type
_entity_poly.pdbx_seq_one_letter_code
_entity_poly.pdbx_strand_id
1 'polypeptide(L)'
;MGKKYADYMDEISADDLYKGLLAFGLFSNKIPPVFSSTPFFDYCVNNHPSFSNGDYDYVRYKTLRNINIPRQLGIPVPMAYEKMCSVLKSNWSNIQSHFHTYTDAQTHVISRIHIQKRKNKDELFEMNYDDWKNAGSPKDDLLIGKRFVVKADISAFFPSIYTHSIPWALVGKAVAKQNRSKSKWFNKIDKKCQEVKYGETHGLLIGPHASNLISEVILTVVDQKLYDKGWKFVRNIDDYTCYVETRAQADSFIVDLGVALEEFDLQLNHKKTKIEELPDLSLIH
;
A
#
# COMPACT_ATOMS: atom_id res chain seq x y z
N MET A 1 1.57 -14.76 20.96
CA MET A 1 1.87 -13.54 20.23
C MET A 1 1.16 -13.62 18.88
N GLY A 2 0.40 -12.63 18.45
CA GLY A 2 -0.23 -12.62 17.14
C GLY A 2 0.82 -12.56 16.01
N LYS A 3 0.45 -12.97 14.81
CA LYS A 3 1.30 -12.94 13.62
C LYS A 3 1.63 -11.50 13.25
N LYS A 4 2.92 -11.20 12.99
CA LYS A 4 3.37 -9.88 12.57
C LYS A 4 3.06 -9.61 11.10
N TYR A 5 3.13 -8.34 10.68
CA TYR A 5 2.89 -7.96 9.29
C TYR A 5 3.86 -8.66 8.32
N ALA A 6 5.17 -8.67 8.63
CA ALA A 6 6.18 -9.32 7.81
C ALA A 6 5.99 -10.84 7.70
N ASP A 7 5.50 -11.51 8.76
CA ASP A 7 5.24 -12.97 8.75
C ASP A 7 4.24 -13.38 7.63
N TYR A 8 3.29 -12.49 7.28
CA TYR A 8 2.38 -12.73 6.15
C TYR A 8 3.10 -12.66 4.80
N MET A 9 4.13 -11.83 4.70
CA MET A 9 4.94 -11.70 3.48
C MET A 9 5.83 -12.92 3.27
N ASP A 10 6.32 -13.53 4.34
CA ASP A 10 7.19 -14.72 4.30
C ASP A 10 6.46 -15.96 3.77
N GLU A 11 5.14 -16.02 3.93
CA GLU A 11 4.33 -17.12 3.37
C GLU A 11 4.15 -17.03 1.86
N ILE A 12 4.52 -15.91 1.25
CA ILE A 12 4.35 -15.64 -0.18
C ILE A 12 5.68 -15.88 -0.87
N SER A 13 5.78 -16.93 -1.67
CA SER A 13 6.94 -17.12 -2.55
C SER A 13 6.94 -16.08 -3.69
N ALA A 14 8.10 -15.89 -4.33
CA ALA A 14 8.21 -15.01 -5.49
C ALA A 14 7.27 -15.42 -6.65
N ASP A 15 7.03 -16.73 -6.80
CA ASP A 15 6.11 -17.27 -7.81
C ASP A 15 4.64 -17.04 -7.41
N ASP A 16 4.28 -17.20 -6.13
CA ASP A 16 2.96 -16.83 -5.63
C ASP A 16 2.68 -15.33 -5.84
N LEU A 17 3.67 -14.47 -5.54
CA LEU A 17 3.55 -13.04 -5.77
C LEU A 17 3.28 -12.74 -7.25
N TYR A 18 4.08 -13.31 -8.15
CA TYR A 18 3.93 -13.10 -9.58
C TYR A 18 2.55 -13.53 -10.07
N LYS A 19 2.11 -14.74 -9.66
CA LYS A 19 0.77 -15.25 -9.98
C LYS A 19 -0.33 -14.35 -9.42
N GLY A 20 -0.25 -13.99 -8.15
CA GLY A 20 -1.24 -13.13 -7.49
C GLY A 20 -1.36 -11.75 -8.11
N LEU A 21 -0.23 -11.15 -8.52
CA LEU A 21 -0.23 -9.86 -9.19
C LEU A 21 -0.73 -9.95 -10.63
N LEU A 22 -0.21 -10.89 -11.43
CA LEU A 22 -0.47 -10.93 -12.87
C LEU A 22 -1.81 -11.60 -13.20
N ALA A 23 -2.13 -12.75 -12.58
CA ALA A 23 -3.35 -13.48 -12.87
C ALA A 23 -4.60 -12.85 -12.23
N PHE A 24 -4.44 -12.20 -11.06
CA PHE A 24 -5.58 -11.71 -10.26
C PHE A 24 -5.52 -10.22 -9.96
N GLY A 25 -4.36 -9.59 -10.11
CA GLY A 25 -4.13 -8.21 -9.69
C GLY A 25 -4.02 -7.18 -10.81
N LEU A 26 -4.18 -7.56 -12.08
CA LEU A 26 -4.17 -6.61 -13.19
C LEU A 26 -5.45 -5.77 -13.20
N PHE A 27 -6.58 -6.41 -12.96
CA PHE A 27 -7.88 -5.76 -12.92
C PHE A 27 -8.32 -5.51 -11.47
N SER A 28 -8.89 -4.34 -11.23
CA SER A 28 -9.52 -4.03 -9.94
C SER A 28 -10.81 -4.84 -9.77
N ASN A 29 -11.10 -5.29 -8.54
CA ASN A 29 -12.39 -5.91 -8.17
C ASN A 29 -13.62 -4.99 -8.40
N LYS A 30 -13.39 -3.73 -8.79
CA LYS A 30 -14.43 -2.74 -9.17
C LYS A 30 -14.74 -2.73 -10.65
N ILE A 31 -14.00 -3.50 -11.44
CA ILE A 31 -14.24 -3.73 -12.87
C ILE A 31 -15.20 -4.94 -12.98
N PRO A 32 -16.09 -4.98 -13.98
CA PRO A 32 -16.99 -6.13 -14.16
C PRO A 32 -16.23 -7.47 -14.16
N PRO A 33 -16.74 -8.51 -13.49
CA PRO A 33 -16.04 -9.77 -13.27
C PRO A 33 -15.81 -10.61 -14.54
N VAL A 34 -16.29 -10.15 -15.67
CA VAL A 34 -16.04 -10.79 -16.99
C VAL A 34 -14.59 -10.60 -17.46
N PHE A 35 -13.85 -9.66 -16.88
CA PHE A 35 -12.44 -9.44 -17.20
C PHE A 35 -11.57 -10.32 -16.32
N SER A 36 -10.75 -11.16 -16.96
CA SER A 36 -9.76 -12.01 -16.28
C SER A 36 -8.40 -11.87 -16.95
N SER A 37 -7.35 -11.81 -16.15
CA SER A 37 -5.95 -11.83 -16.62
C SER A 37 -5.29 -13.20 -16.51
N THR A 38 -5.99 -14.20 -16.00
CA THR A 38 -5.47 -15.57 -15.87
C THR A 38 -4.99 -16.16 -17.22
N PRO A 39 -5.70 -16.04 -18.34
CA PRO A 39 -5.20 -16.55 -19.61
C PRO A 39 -3.89 -15.86 -20.07
N PHE A 40 -3.73 -14.59 -19.76
CA PHE A 40 -2.49 -13.87 -20.05
C PHE A 40 -1.32 -14.34 -19.17
N PHE A 41 -1.59 -14.58 -17.89
CA PHE A 41 -0.61 -15.20 -16.98
C PHE A 41 -0.17 -16.57 -17.49
N ASP A 42 -1.12 -17.45 -17.86
CA ASP A 42 -0.84 -18.79 -18.40
C ASP A 42 0.01 -18.70 -19.68
N TYR A 43 -0.31 -17.74 -20.56
CA TYR A 43 0.51 -17.47 -21.75
C TYR A 43 1.94 -17.08 -21.39
N CYS A 44 2.13 -16.17 -20.42
CA CYS A 44 3.46 -15.73 -19.99
C CYS A 44 4.28 -16.86 -19.36
N VAL A 45 3.65 -17.71 -18.55
CA VAL A 45 4.33 -18.85 -17.91
C VAL A 45 4.72 -19.92 -18.92
N ASN A 46 3.87 -20.24 -19.88
CA ASN A 46 4.09 -21.32 -20.83
C ASN A 46 5.05 -20.91 -21.96
N ASN A 47 5.06 -19.65 -22.38
CA ASN A 47 5.79 -19.20 -23.56
C ASN A 47 7.00 -18.31 -23.25
N HIS A 48 7.14 -17.84 -22.01
CA HIS A 48 8.22 -16.93 -21.59
C HIS A 48 8.47 -15.75 -22.57
N PRO A 49 7.44 -14.99 -22.95
CA PRO A 49 7.55 -13.97 -23.98
C PRO A 49 8.52 -12.86 -23.54
N SER A 50 9.27 -12.33 -24.49
CA SER A 50 10.06 -11.13 -24.29
C SER A 50 9.29 -9.91 -24.80
N PHE A 51 8.84 -9.06 -23.88
CA PHE A 51 8.14 -7.83 -24.24
C PHE A 51 9.12 -6.65 -24.38
N SER A 52 8.87 -5.77 -25.35
CA SER A 52 9.68 -4.56 -25.58
C SER A 52 9.66 -3.64 -24.35
N ASN A 53 10.76 -2.91 -24.14
CA ASN A 53 10.79 -1.81 -23.18
C ASN A 53 10.15 -0.57 -23.82
N GLY A 54 9.47 0.22 -23.04
CA GLY A 54 8.84 1.46 -23.49
C GLY A 54 7.89 2.01 -22.45
N ASP A 55 7.45 3.22 -22.68
CA ASP A 55 6.43 3.88 -21.88
C ASP A 55 5.07 3.57 -22.53
N TYR A 56 4.20 2.90 -21.79
CA TYR A 56 2.91 2.44 -22.28
C TYR A 56 1.79 3.30 -21.68
N ASP A 57 0.82 3.69 -22.51
CA ASP A 57 -0.41 4.30 -22.01
C ASP A 57 -1.28 3.25 -21.29
N TYR A 58 -2.34 3.69 -20.66
CA TYR A 58 -3.27 2.84 -19.90
C TYR A 58 -4.70 3.27 -20.16
N VAL A 59 -5.63 2.34 -20.01
CA VAL A 59 -7.06 2.65 -20.16
C VAL A 59 -7.56 3.33 -18.88
N ARG A 60 -8.19 4.48 -19.03
CA ARG A 60 -8.83 5.24 -17.96
C ARG A 60 -10.30 4.82 -17.87
N TYR A 61 -10.63 4.01 -16.87
CA TYR A 61 -11.98 3.54 -16.64
C TYR A 61 -12.60 4.32 -15.47
N LYS A 62 -13.74 4.97 -15.74
CA LYS A 62 -14.47 5.73 -14.70
C LYS A 62 -15.55 4.85 -14.10
N THR A 63 -15.50 4.61 -12.80
CA THR A 63 -16.57 3.97 -12.03
C THR A 63 -17.20 4.97 -11.08
N LEU A 64 -18.49 4.82 -10.81
CA LEU A 64 -19.18 5.67 -9.83
C LEU A 64 -18.79 5.23 -8.42
N ARG A 65 -18.31 6.18 -7.61
CA ARG A 65 -18.26 6.08 -6.17
C ARG A 65 -19.57 6.66 -5.64
N ASN A 66 -20.03 6.24 -4.45
CA ASN A 66 -21.26 6.79 -3.85
C ASN A 66 -21.41 8.29 -4.15
N ILE A 67 -22.59 8.67 -4.65
CA ILE A 67 -22.97 10.06 -4.92
C ILE A 67 -22.10 10.75 -5.99
N ASN A 68 -22.34 10.47 -7.26
CA ASN A 68 -21.93 11.28 -8.44
C ASN A 68 -20.45 11.69 -8.58
N ILE A 69 -19.54 11.19 -7.73
CA ILE A 69 -18.10 11.44 -7.86
C ILE A 69 -17.46 10.26 -8.58
N PRO A 70 -16.97 10.42 -9.82
CA PRO A 70 -16.32 9.35 -10.55
C PRO A 70 -14.97 9.02 -9.89
N ARG A 71 -14.70 7.71 -9.70
CA ARG A 71 -13.37 7.20 -9.39
C ARG A 71 -12.72 6.74 -10.69
N GLN A 72 -11.59 7.33 -11.02
CA GLN A 72 -10.82 6.90 -12.19
C GLN A 72 -9.94 5.72 -11.81
N LEU A 73 -10.19 4.56 -12.42
CA LEU A 73 -9.32 3.40 -12.38
C LEU A 73 -8.38 3.41 -13.58
N GLY A 74 -7.17 2.89 -13.39
CA GLY A 74 -6.21 2.69 -14.47
C GLY A 74 -6.08 1.20 -14.79
N ILE A 75 -6.29 0.81 -16.04
CA ILE A 75 -6.03 -0.54 -16.51
C ILE A 75 -4.75 -0.49 -17.35
N PRO A 76 -3.62 -1.02 -16.85
CA PRO A 76 -2.36 -0.99 -17.58
C PRO A 76 -2.40 -1.91 -18.80
N VAL A 77 -1.55 -1.62 -19.79
CA VAL A 77 -1.28 -2.57 -20.86
C VAL A 77 -0.68 -3.85 -20.25
N PRO A 78 -1.24 -5.04 -20.54
CA PRO A 78 -0.82 -6.29 -19.90
C PRO A 78 0.69 -6.56 -19.96
N MET A 79 1.32 -6.28 -21.10
CA MET A 79 2.77 -6.47 -21.29
C MET A 79 3.62 -5.58 -20.38
N ALA A 80 3.23 -4.31 -20.20
CA ALA A 80 3.91 -3.40 -19.27
C ALA A 80 3.71 -3.83 -17.82
N TYR A 81 2.51 -4.28 -17.48
CA TYR A 81 2.18 -4.77 -16.15
C TYR A 81 2.94 -6.06 -15.81
N GLU A 82 3.04 -7.00 -16.78
CA GLU A 82 3.86 -8.21 -16.63
C GLU A 82 5.31 -7.86 -16.27
N LYS A 83 5.93 -6.91 -16.97
CA LYS A 83 7.30 -6.48 -16.70
C LYS A 83 7.45 -5.89 -15.30
N MET A 84 6.46 -5.15 -14.82
CA MET A 84 6.44 -4.66 -13.44
C MET A 84 6.33 -5.83 -12.46
N CYS A 85 5.43 -6.78 -12.69
CA CYS A 85 5.28 -7.98 -11.85
C CYS A 85 6.57 -8.83 -11.84
N SER A 86 7.24 -9.01 -12.99
CA SER A 86 8.52 -9.70 -13.10
C SER A 86 9.64 -9.03 -12.30
N VAL A 87 9.72 -7.70 -12.31
CA VAL A 87 10.70 -6.96 -11.50
C VAL A 87 10.40 -7.08 -10.01
N LEU A 88 9.13 -7.03 -9.60
CA LEU A 88 8.72 -7.25 -8.21
C LEU A 88 9.04 -8.68 -7.75
N LYS A 89 8.72 -9.70 -8.59
CA LYS A 89 9.10 -11.10 -8.37
C LYS A 89 10.61 -11.25 -8.14
N SER A 90 11.40 -10.72 -9.07
CA SER A 90 12.87 -10.86 -9.04
C SER A 90 13.54 -10.17 -7.84
N ASN A 91 12.83 -9.26 -7.18
CA ASN A 91 13.33 -8.52 -6.02
C ASN A 91 12.49 -8.79 -4.76
N TRP A 92 11.70 -9.87 -4.76
CA TRP A 92 10.78 -10.14 -3.67
C TRP A 92 11.48 -10.29 -2.32
N SER A 93 12.61 -10.98 -2.26
CA SER A 93 13.41 -11.12 -1.02
C SER A 93 13.89 -9.77 -0.46
N ASN A 94 14.26 -8.83 -1.33
CA ASN A 94 14.63 -7.48 -0.88
C ASN A 94 13.42 -6.73 -0.32
N ILE A 95 12.24 -6.91 -0.93
CA ILE A 95 10.98 -6.30 -0.47
C ILE A 95 10.53 -6.94 0.85
N GLN A 96 10.65 -8.27 1.03
CA GLN A 96 10.39 -8.93 2.31
C GLN A 96 11.32 -8.39 3.41
N SER A 97 12.63 -8.29 3.14
CA SER A 97 13.60 -7.72 4.08
C SER A 97 13.25 -6.27 4.46
N HIS A 98 12.71 -5.48 3.52
CA HIS A 98 12.22 -4.15 3.79
C HIS A 98 11.05 -4.17 4.78
N PHE A 99 10.05 -5.04 4.59
CA PHE A 99 8.93 -5.16 5.53
C PHE A 99 9.40 -5.61 6.92
N HIS A 100 10.32 -6.57 7.02
CA HIS A 100 10.94 -6.94 8.29
C HIS A 100 11.58 -5.76 8.99
N THR A 101 12.39 -4.99 8.24
CA THR A 101 13.08 -3.82 8.79
C THR A 101 12.12 -2.81 9.42
N TYR A 102 10.95 -2.60 8.83
CA TYR A 102 10.02 -1.55 9.24
C TYR A 102 8.80 -2.05 10.02
N THR A 103 8.64 -3.37 10.25
CA THR A 103 7.45 -3.85 10.94
C THR A 103 7.73 -4.81 12.10
N ASP A 104 8.94 -5.41 12.20
CA ASP A 104 9.24 -6.42 13.23
C ASP A 104 9.26 -5.85 14.65
N ALA A 105 9.61 -4.59 14.82
CA ALA A 105 9.63 -3.93 16.13
C ALA A 105 8.22 -3.57 16.65
N GLN A 106 7.20 -3.60 15.78
CA GLN A 106 5.84 -3.18 16.12
C GLN A 106 5.16 -4.20 17.04
N THR A 107 4.49 -3.71 18.09
CA THR A 107 3.78 -4.54 19.06
C THR A 107 2.41 -5.00 18.57
N HIS A 108 1.88 -4.39 17.52
CA HIS A 108 0.64 -4.75 16.84
C HIS A 108 0.76 -4.48 15.34
N VAL A 109 -0.08 -5.12 14.53
CA VAL A 109 -0.12 -4.89 13.09
C VAL A 109 -0.77 -3.54 12.80
N ILE A 110 0.01 -2.58 12.35
CA ILE A 110 -0.45 -1.21 12.04
C ILE A 110 -1.23 -1.20 10.72
N SER A 111 -0.63 -1.67 9.63
CA SER A 111 -1.31 -1.72 8.33
C SER A 111 -2.37 -2.83 8.30
N ARG A 112 -3.56 -2.46 7.83
CA ARG A 112 -4.70 -3.36 7.66
C ARG A 112 -4.85 -3.86 6.21
N ILE A 113 -3.91 -3.55 5.35
CA ILE A 113 -3.82 -4.21 4.05
C ILE A 113 -3.18 -5.57 4.27
N HIS A 114 -3.95 -6.60 4.00
CA HIS A 114 -3.48 -7.95 4.11
C HIS A 114 -3.10 -8.49 2.72
N ILE A 115 -1.80 -8.56 2.47
CA ILE A 115 -1.26 -9.45 1.46
C ILE A 115 -1.13 -10.80 2.14
N GLN A 116 -2.04 -11.73 1.86
CA GLN A 116 -2.07 -13.04 2.52
C GLN A 116 -2.17 -14.15 1.50
N LYS A 117 -1.40 -15.21 1.73
CA LYS A 117 -1.64 -16.50 1.06
C LYS A 117 -2.78 -17.22 1.78
N ARG A 118 -3.90 -17.43 1.09
CA ARG A 118 -5.06 -18.13 1.63
C ARG A 118 -5.08 -19.57 1.15
N LYS A 119 -5.51 -20.52 2.02
CA LYS A 119 -5.50 -21.96 1.72
C LYS A 119 -6.32 -22.35 0.48
N ASN A 120 -7.32 -21.55 0.09
CA ASN A 120 -8.24 -21.87 -0.99
C ASN A 120 -8.40 -20.75 -2.03
N LYS A 121 -7.51 -19.74 -2.07
CA LYS A 121 -7.57 -18.65 -3.04
C LYS A 121 -6.17 -18.31 -3.51
N ASP A 122 -6.01 -18.17 -4.80
CA ASP A 122 -4.77 -17.72 -5.43
C ASP A 122 -4.62 -16.17 -5.40
N GLU A 123 -5.68 -15.47 -5.03
CA GLU A 123 -5.65 -14.02 -4.83
C GLU A 123 -4.90 -13.68 -3.53
N LEU A 124 -3.85 -12.84 -3.64
CA LEU A 124 -3.06 -12.39 -2.50
C LEU A 124 -3.62 -11.14 -1.84
N PHE A 125 -4.34 -10.33 -2.59
CA PHE A 125 -4.92 -9.08 -2.11
C PHE A 125 -6.43 -9.23 -2.03
N GLU A 126 -6.96 -9.29 -0.83
CA GLU A 126 -8.38 -9.10 -0.61
C GLU A 126 -8.59 -7.74 0.04
N MET A 127 -9.30 -6.87 -0.70
CA MET A 127 -9.71 -5.56 -0.24
C MET A 127 -10.95 -5.65 0.67
N ASN A 128 -11.16 -6.79 1.33
CA ASN A 128 -12.30 -6.98 2.19
C ASN A 128 -12.00 -6.43 3.58
N TYR A 129 -12.58 -5.28 3.89
CA TYR A 129 -12.52 -4.63 5.20
C TYR A 129 -13.13 -5.47 6.35
N ASP A 130 -13.83 -6.58 6.05
CA ASP A 130 -14.52 -7.39 7.06
C ASP A 130 -13.60 -8.38 7.78
N ASP A 131 -12.46 -8.75 7.21
CA ASP A 131 -11.52 -9.71 7.85
C ASP A 131 -10.82 -9.16 9.10
N TRP A 132 -10.80 -7.86 9.28
CA TRP A 132 -10.25 -7.27 10.50
C TRP A 132 -11.06 -7.62 11.77
N LYS A 133 -12.33 -8.00 11.63
CA LYS A 133 -13.16 -8.47 12.74
C LYS A 133 -12.71 -9.83 13.26
N ASN A 134 -12.11 -10.66 12.39
CA ASN A 134 -11.66 -12.01 12.70
C ASN A 134 -10.20 -12.09 13.15
N ALA A 135 -9.38 -11.08 12.86
CA ALA A 135 -7.94 -11.06 13.14
C ALA A 135 -7.56 -10.55 14.54
N GLY A 136 -8.50 -10.54 15.50
CA GLY A 136 -8.26 -9.97 16.85
C GLY A 136 -7.96 -8.48 16.72
N SER A 137 -8.99 -7.64 16.76
CA SER A 137 -8.81 -6.20 16.60
C SER A 137 -7.96 -5.67 17.77
N PRO A 138 -6.75 -5.09 17.55
CA PRO A 138 -6.07 -4.32 18.59
C PRO A 138 -6.85 -3.05 18.94
N LYS A 139 -7.98 -2.82 18.26
CA LYS A 139 -8.80 -1.63 18.41
C LYS A 139 -9.28 -1.43 19.84
N ASP A 140 -9.64 -2.52 20.52
CA ASP A 140 -10.10 -2.43 21.90
C ASP A 140 -8.95 -2.03 22.83
N ASP A 141 -7.76 -2.64 22.67
CA ASP A 141 -6.55 -2.29 23.45
C ASP A 141 -6.10 -0.86 23.15
N LEU A 142 -6.27 -0.39 21.92
CA LEU A 142 -5.90 0.97 21.53
C LEU A 142 -6.90 2.02 22.01
N LEU A 143 -8.15 1.62 22.28
CA LEU A 143 -9.25 2.51 22.66
C LEU A 143 -9.34 2.73 24.20
N ILE A 144 -8.92 1.74 24.99
CA ILE A 144 -9.04 1.81 26.45
C ILE A 144 -8.34 3.06 26.99
N GLY A 145 -9.08 3.85 27.78
CA GLY A 145 -8.57 5.08 28.41
C GLY A 145 -8.35 6.26 27.45
N LYS A 146 -8.84 6.18 26.23
CA LYS A 146 -8.69 7.26 25.23
C LYS A 146 -9.97 8.09 25.15
N ARG A 147 -9.78 9.41 24.99
CA ARG A 147 -10.88 10.39 24.89
C ARG A 147 -11.06 10.99 23.51
N PHE A 148 -10.07 10.88 22.67
CA PHE A 148 -10.08 11.45 21.32
C PHE A 148 -9.67 10.41 20.30
N VAL A 149 -10.29 10.47 19.11
CA VAL A 149 -9.87 9.74 17.93
C VAL A 149 -9.49 10.73 16.82
N VAL A 150 -8.31 10.52 16.26
CA VAL A 150 -7.85 11.20 15.05
C VAL A 150 -8.12 10.29 13.87
N LYS A 151 -8.84 10.79 12.88
CA LYS A 151 -9.00 10.18 11.56
C LYS A 151 -8.31 11.08 10.55
N ALA A 152 -7.28 10.58 9.89
CA ALA A 152 -6.49 11.32 8.92
C ALA A 152 -6.38 10.56 7.61
N ASP A 153 -6.44 11.27 6.48
CA ASP A 153 -6.44 10.71 5.11
C ASP A 153 -5.30 11.39 4.32
N ILE A 154 -4.62 10.64 3.46
CA ILE A 154 -3.61 11.20 2.56
C ILE A 154 -4.30 11.77 1.32
N SER A 155 -3.94 13.00 0.96
CA SER A 155 -4.55 13.69 -0.19
C SER A 155 -4.23 12.98 -1.50
N ALA A 156 -5.28 12.57 -2.24
CA ALA A 156 -5.15 11.94 -3.56
C ALA A 156 -4.06 10.85 -3.62
N PHE A 157 -3.99 9.97 -2.62
CA PHE A 157 -2.85 9.12 -2.31
C PHE A 157 -2.18 8.49 -3.54
N PHE A 158 -2.82 7.54 -4.24
CA PHE A 158 -2.19 6.89 -5.40
C PHE A 158 -1.76 7.88 -6.51
N PRO A 159 -2.58 8.87 -6.89
CA PRO A 159 -2.17 9.89 -7.86
C PRO A 159 -1.03 10.80 -7.41
N SER A 160 -0.82 10.99 -6.12
CA SER A 160 0.22 11.89 -5.58
C SER A 160 1.56 11.20 -5.33
N ILE A 161 1.63 9.87 -5.36
CA ILE A 161 2.89 9.16 -5.15
C ILE A 161 3.92 9.57 -6.20
N TYR A 162 5.01 10.19 -5.78
CA TYR A 162 6.17 10.45 -6.61
C TYR A 162 6.99 9.16 -6.75
N THR A 163 7.14 8.62 -7.96
CA THR A 163 7.70 7.28 -8.13
C THR A 163 9.13 7.16 -7.61
N HIS A 164 9.92 8.24 -7.67
CA HIS A 164 11.26 8.25 -7.10
C HIS A 164 11.29 8.15 -5.55
N SER A 165 10.15 8.33 -4.88
CA SER A 165 10.04 8.06 -3.44
C SER A 165 10.09 6.57 -3.11
N ILE A 166 9.82 5.69 -4.09
CA ILE A 166 9.94 4.23 -3.94
C ILE A 166 11.38 3.82 -3.60
N PRO A 167 12.42 4.20 -4.39
CA PRO A 167 13.81 4.04 -3.98
C PRO A 167 14.16 4.64 -2.62
N TRP A 168 13.57 5.80 -2.28
CA TRP A 168 13.83 6.42 -0.97
C TRP A 168 13.33 5.55 0.19
N ALA A 169 12.17 4.93 0.02
CA ALA A 169 11.64 4.00 1.01
C ALA A 169 12.49 2.72 1.10
N LEU A 170 12.89 2.15 -0.04
CA LEU A 170 13.59 0.87 -0.11
C LEU A 170 15.02 0.90 0.44
N VAL A 171 15.77 1.98 0.21
CA VAL A 171 17.21 2.05 0.53
C VAL A 171 17.62 3.34 1.23
N GLY A 172 16.68 4.22 1.55
CA GLY A 172 16.94 5.53 2.12
C GLY A 172 17.23 6.61 1.05
N LYS A 173 16.76 7.84 1.30
CA LYS A 173 16.83 8.96 0.34
C LYS A 173 18.26 9.32 -0.09
N ALA A 174 19.22 9.26 0.84
CA ALA A 174 20.62 9.57 0.57
C ALA A 174 21.24 8.52 -0.37
N VAL A 175 21.06 7.23 -0.08
CA VAL A 175 21.58 6.12 -0.88
C VAL A 175 20.95 6.13 -2.29
N ALA A 176 19.65 6.33 -2.38
CA ALA A 176 18.94 6.40 -3.66
C ALA A 176 19.47 7.55 -4.53
N LYS A 177 19.68 8.74 -3.95
CA LYS A 177 20.23 9.91 -4.67
C LYS A 177 21.65 9.72 -5.15
N GLN A 178 22.49 8.97 -4.41
CA GLN A 178 23.86 8.65 -4.82
C GLN A 178 23.92 7.55 -5.88
N ASN A 179 22.92 6.68 -5.98
CA ASN A 179 22.90 5.50 -6.83
C ASN A 179 21.78 5.58 -7.87
N ARG A 180 21.86 6.53 -8.80
CA ARG A 180 20.83 6.82 -9.81
C ARG A 180 20.82 5.85 -11.02
N SER A 181 21.75 4.87 -11.08
CA SER A 181 21.79 3.92 -12.19
C SER A 181 20.49 3.11 -12.29
N LYS A 182 19.91 3.07 -13.48
CA LYS A 182 18.72 2.26 -13.81
C LYS A 182 18.96 0.75 -13.65
N SER A 183 20.21 0.29 -13.50
CA SER A 183 20.55 -1.11 -13.25
C SER A 183 20.30 -1.54 -11.80
N LYS A 184 20.27 -0.60 -10.86
CA LYS A 184 20.00 -0.89 -9.44
C LYS A 184 18.57 -1.41 -9.28
N TRP A 185 18.39 -2.44 -8.45
CA TRP A 185 17.12 -3.13 -8.28
C TRP A 185 15.97 -2.20 -7.87
N PHE A 186 16.20 -1.29 -6.94
CA PHE A 186 15.21 -0.33 -6.48
C PHE A 186 14.82 0.70 -7.54
N ASN A 187 15.76 1.11 -8.41
CA ASN A 187 15.48 1.99 -9.54
C ASN A 187 14.77 1.26 -10.68
N LYS A 188 14.94 -0.07 -10.81
CA LYS A 188 14.15 -0.88 -11.76
C LYS A 188 12.69 -0.88 -11.38
N ILE A 189 12.35 -0.99 -10.10
CA ILE A 189 10.96 -0.92 -9.61
C ILE A 189 10.37 0.44 -9.95
N ASP A 190 11.05 1.54 -9.60
CA ASP A 190 10.64 2.90 -9.94
C ASP A 190 10.38 3.06 -11.44
N LYS A 191 11.34 2.64 -12.29
CA LYS A 191 11.18 2.76 -13.74
C LYS A 191 9.98 1.96 -14.27
N LYS A 192 9.70 0.78 -13.73
CA LYS A 192 8.53 -0.01 -14.15
C LYS A 192 7.21 0.62 -13.72
N CYS A 193 7.16 1.33 -12.60
CA CYS A 193 6.00 2.13 -12.22
C CYS A 193 5.73 3.27 -13.20
N GLN A 194 6.79 3.90 -13.73
CA GLN A 194 6.67 4.94 -14.75
C GLN A 194 6.20 4.34 -16.10
N GLU A 195 6.79 3.22 -16.53
CA GLU A 195 6.50 2.60 -17.82
C GLU A 195 5.03 2.17 -17.96
N VAL A 196 4.36 1.74 -16.89
CA VAL A 196 2.92 1.38 -16.92
C VAL A 196 2.01 2.61 -16.94
N LYS A 197 2.57 3.80 -16.80
CA LYS A 197 1.85 5.08 -16.77
C LYS A 197 2.46 6.10 -17.73
N TYR A 198 2.79 5.70 -18.93
CA TYR A 198 3.29 6.56 -20.01
C TYR A 198 4.58 7.31 -19.65
N GLY A 199 5.45 6.73 -18.81
CA GLY A 199 6.71 7.36 -18.36
C GLY A 199 6.55 8.44 -17.30
N GLU A 200 5.34 8.69 -16.80
CA GLU A 200 5.10 9.70 -15.79
C GLU A 200 5.72 9.32 -14.44
N THR A 201 6.34 10.30 -13.79
CA THR A 201 6.96 10.14 -12.46
C THR A 201 6.01 10.39 -11.30
N HIS A 202 4.79 10.86 -11.57
CA HIS A 202 3.76 11.10 -10.56
C HIS A 202 2.57 10.16 -10.73
N GLY A 203 2.19 9.54 -9.62
CA GLY A 203 1.02 8.71 -9.46
C GLY A 203 1.24 7.25 -9.83
N LEU A 204 0.64 6.38 -9.03
CA LEU A 204 0.40 4.97 -9.34
C LEU A 204 -1.01 4.79 -9.88
N LEU A 205 -1.21 3.77 -10.71
CA LEU A 205 -2.54 3.44 -11.21
C LEU A 205 -3.43 2.93 -10.07
N ILE A 206 -4.65 3.47 -9.98
CA ILE A 206 -5.66 2.97 -9.03
C ILE A 206 -6.29 1.72 -9.65
N GLY A 207 -6.21 0.59 -8.97
CA GLY A 207 -6.83 -0.66 -9.40
C GLY A 207 -5.87 -1.84 -9.41
N PRO A 208 -4.73 -1.79 -10.09
CA PRO A 208 -3.77 -2.89 -10.08
C PRO A 208 -3.22 -3.18 -8.68
N HIS A 209 -3.12 -4.46 -8.33
CA HIS A 209 -2.66 -4.88 -7.00
C HIS A 209 -1.18 -4.52 -6.75
N ALA A 210 -0.35 -4.45 -7.79
CA ALA A 210 1.03 -4.00 -7.66
C ALA A 210 1.14 -2.57 -7.09
N SER A 211 0.17 -1.69 -7.39
CA SER A 211 0.11 -0.35 -6.80
C SER A 211 -0.07 -0.40 -5.28
N ASN A 212 -0.89 -1.34 -4.77
CA ASN A 212 -1.07 -1.53 -3.34
C ASN A 212 0.22 -2.03 -2.67
N LEU A 213 0.93 -3.00 -3.27
CA LEU A 213 2.21 -3.47 -2.75
C LEU A 213 3.23 -2.33 -2.67
N ILE A 214 3.34 -1.52 -3.72
CA ILE A 214 4.28 -0.41 -3.79
C ILE A 214 3.90 0.68 -2.78
N SER A 215 2.61 0.95 -2.59
CA SER A 215 2.17 1.89 -1.56
C SER A 215 2.53 1.43 -0.15
N GLU A 216 2.44 0.12 0.13
CA GLU A 216 2.87 -0.43 1.42
C GLU A 216 4.38 -0.30 1.64
N VAL A 217 5.21 -0.44 0.61
CA VAL A 217 6.66 -0.19 0.70
C VAL A 217 6.95 1.23 1.21
N ILE A 218 6.18 2.23 0.79
CA ILE A 218 6.37 3.61 1.24
C ILE A 218 5.77 3.81 2.64
N LEU A 219 4.53 3.38 2.84
CA LEU A 219 3.78 3.69 4.06
C LEU A 219 4.26 2.93 5.29
N THR A 220 4.87 1.75 5.15
CA THR A 220 5.48 1.05 6.30
C THR A 220 6.67 1.83 6.88
N VAL A 221 7.38 2.61 6.07
CA VAL A 221 8.43 3.53 6.58
C VAL A 221 7.82 4.69 7.35
N VAL A 222 6.73 5.28 6.85
CA VAL A 222 5.98 6.32 7.56
C VAL A 222 5.43 5.78 8.88
N ASP A 223 4.84 4.58 8.84
CA ASP A 223 4.29 3.91 10.02
C ASP A 223 5.37 3.70 11.10
N GLN A 224 6.56 3.22 10.71
CA GLN A 224 7.65 2.99 11.66
C GLN A 224 8.13 4.29 12.30
N LYS A 225 8.23 5.39 11.53
CA LYS A 225 8.60 6.71 12.08
C LYS A 225 7.61 7.20 13.14
N LEU A 226 6.33 6.99 12.92
CA LEU A 226 5.29 7.32 13.90
C LEU A 226 5.35 6.39 15.11
N TYR A 227 5.56 5.10 14.88
CA TYR A 227 5.72 4.11 15.95
C TYR A 227 6.92 4.43 16.85
N ASP A 228 8.06 4.82 16.27
CA ASP A 228 9.27 5.22 17.02
C ASP A 228 9.06 6.45 17.90
N LYS A 229 8.11 7.32 17.54
CA LYS A 229 7.63 8.44 18.38
C LYS A 229 6.66 8.03 19.48
N GLY A 230 6.31 6.74 19.57
CA GLY A 230 5.41 6.18 20.57
C GLY A 230 3.93 6.25 20.23
N TRP A 231 3.58 6.62 18.99
CA TRP A 231 2.18 6.65 18.59
C TRP A 231 1.59 5.25 18.45
N LYS A 232 0.37 5.09 18.94
CA LYS A 232 -0.43 3.86 18.81
C LYS A 232 -1.60 4.13 17.87
N PHE A 233 -1.56 3.55 16.70
CA PHE A 233 -2.52 3.80 15.62
C PHE A 233 -2.68 2.56 14.72
N VAL A 234 -3.68 2.60 13.86
CA VAL A 234 -3.87 1.64 12.77
C VAL A 234 -4.05 2.40 11.45
N ARG A 235 -3.72 1.75 10.35
CA ARG A 235 -3.83 2.31 9.01
C ARG A 235 -4.59 1.36 8.07
N ASN A 236 -5.55 1.92 7.33
CA ASN A 236 -6.24 1.24 6.23
C ASN A 236 -5.89 1.95 4.92
N ILE A 237 -4.97 1.41 4.14
CA ILE A 237 -4.41 2.02 2.92
C ILE A 237 -3.83 3.40 3.26
N ASP A 238 -4.57 4.47 2.97
CA ASP A 238 -4.24 5.87 3.17
C ASP A 238 -4.97 6.52 4.36
N ASP A 239 -5.85 5.77 5.04
CA ASP A 239 -6.63 6.23 6.19
C ASP A 239 -5.96 5.83 7.51
N TYR A 240 -5.49 6.80 8.28
CA TYR A 240 -4.91 6.63 9.62
C TYR A 240 -5.97 6.82 10.70
N THR A 241 -5.94 5.97 11.73
CA THR A 241 -6.78 6.12 12.93
C THR A 241 -5.90 6.00 14.17
N CYS A 242 -5.81 7.08 14.96
CA CYS A 242 -5.04 7.14 16.20
C CYS A 242 -5.96 7.50 17.37
N TYR A 243 -5.80 6.81 18.49
CA TYR A 243 -6.56 7.05 19.72
C TYR A 243 -5.66 7.68 20.79
N VAL A 244 -6.07 8.81 21.35
CA VAL A 244 -5.26 9.59 22.30
C VAL A 244 -6.07 10.07 23.50
N GLU A 245 -5.40 10.45 24.58
CA GLU A 245 -6.03 10.87 25.82
C GLU A 245 -6.42 12.34 25.82
N THR A 246 -5.63 13.18 25.13
CA THR A 246 -5.82 14.64 25.15
C THR A 246 -5.92 15.20 23.74
N ARG A 247 -6.58 16.35 23.63
CA ARG A 247 -6.65 17.11 22.37
C ARG A 247 -5.26 17.53 21.87
N ALA A 248 -4.38 17.92 22.76
CA ALA A 248 -3.01 18.30 22.41
C ALA A 248 -2.23 17.14 21.77
N GLN A 249 -2.41 15.90 22.27
CA GLN A 249 -1.82 14.71 21.65
C GLN A 249 -2.42 14.47 20.26
N ALA A 250 -3.72 14.71 20.07
CA ALA A 250 -4.35 14.58 18.75
C ALA A 250 -3.74 15.55 17.71
N ASP A 251 -3.57 16.81 18.11
CA ASP A 251 -2.93 17.83 17.26
C ASP A 251 -1.46 17.47 16.97
N SER A 252 -0.71 16.97 17.97
CA SER A 252 0.69 16.53 17.80
C SER A 252 0.81 15.34 16.84
N PHE A 253 -0.12 14.37 16.91
CA PHE A 253 -0.12 13.24 15.96
C PHE A 253 -0.28 13.70 14.52
N ILE A 254 -1.19 14.65 14.26
CA ILE A 254 -1.41 15.20 12.91
C ILE A 254 -0.15 15.88 12.39
N VAL A 255 0.54 16.64 13.23
CA VAL A 255 1.82 17.29 12.86
C VAL A 255 2.88 16.26 12.55
N ASP A 256 3.07 15.26 13.41
CA ASP A 256 4.06 14.21 13.22
C ASP A 256 3.79 13.37 11.96
N LEU A 257 2.52 13.05 11.70
CA LEU A 257 2.11 12.38 10.47
C LEU A 257 2.41 13.23 9.24
N GLY A 258 2.08 14.53 9.28
CA GLY A 258 2.39 15.47 8.20
C GLY A 258 3.90 15.50 7.87
N VAL A 259 4.74 15.64 8.88
CA VAL A 259 6.21 15.64 8.72
C VAL A 259 6.73 14.31 8.13
N ALA A 260 6.21 13.17 8.60
CA ALA A 260 6.61 11.87 8.07
C ALA A 260 6.20 11.65 6.61
N LEU A 261 5.04 12.17 6.20
CA LEU A 261 4.54 12.10 4.82
C LEU A 261 5.34 13.00 3.87
N GLU A 262 5.72 14.21 4.30
CA GLU A 262 6.50 15.16 3.50
C GLU A 262 7.85 14.61 3.03
N GLU A 263 8.45 13.68 3.77
CA GLU A 263 9.70 13.02 3.34
C GLU A 263 9.53 12.24 2.02
N PHE A 264 8.31 11.83 1.71
CA PHE A 264 7.94 11.08 0.50
C PHE A 264 7.12 11.90 -0.49
N ASP A 265 7.08 13.24 -0.35
CA ASP A 265 6.27 14.16 -1.15
C ASP A 265 4.75 13.89 -1.04
N LEU A 266 4.29 13.32 0.08
CA LEU A 266 2.88 13.09 0.36
C LEU A 266 2.33 14.16 1.29
N GLN A 267 1.02 14.42 1.22
CA GLN A 267 0.35 15.45 1.99
C GLN A 267 -0.93 14.96 2.63
N LEU A 268 -1.23 15.46 3.83
CA LEU A 268 -2.50 15.24 4.50
C LEU A 268 -3.67 15.89 3.75
N ASN A 269 -4.78 15.22 3.74
CA ASN A 269 -6.05 15.78 3.31
C ASN A 269 -6.73 16.51 4.49
N HIS A 270 -6.45 17.80 4.63
CA HIS A 270 -6.98 18.60 5.72
C HIS A 270 -8.52 18.63 5.79
N LYS A 271 -9.22 18.45 4.65
CA LYS A 271 -10.69 18.42 4.64
C LYS A 271 -11.27 17.14 5.22
N LYS A 272 -10.51 16.04 5.17
CA LYS A 272 -10.92 14.74 5.71
C LYS A 272 -10.27 14.42 7.06
N THR A 273 -9.21 15.14 7.43
CA THR A 273 -8.57 14.99 8.73
C THR A 273 -9.46 15.56 9.81
N LYS A 274 -9.85 14.75 10.81
CA LYS A 274 -10.77 15.10 11.86
C LYS A 274 -10.28 14.59 13.21
N ILE A 275 -10.58 15.36 14.24
CA ILE A 275 -10.43 14.95 15.63
C ILE A 275 -11.84 14.93 16.24
N GLU A 276 -12.24 13.75 16.68
CA GLU A 276 -13.56 13.54 17.29
C GLU A 276 -13.36 13.15 18.78
N GLU A 277 -14.20 13.66 19.67
CA GLU A 277 -14.22 13.24 21.05
C GLU A 277 -14.99 11.92 21.15
N LEU A 278 -14.42 10.96 21.87
CA LEU A 278 -15.07 9.66 22.10
C LEU A 278 -16.11 9.80 23.22
N PRO A 279 -17.24 9.09 23.14
CA PRO A 279 -18.17 9.05 24.22
C PRO A 279 -17.50 8.49 25.47
N ASP A 280 -17.84 9.06 26.63
CA ASP A 280 -17.37 8.56 27.92
C ASP A 280 -18.02 7.19 28.20
N LEU A 281 -17.22 6.15 28.05
CA LEU A 281 -17.65 4.76 28.22
C LEU A 281 -17.99 4.44 29.71
N SER A 282 -17.64 5.32 30.65
CA SER A 282 -17.97 5.15 32.05
C SER A 282 -19.49 5.31 32.34
N LEU A 283 -20.26 5.84 31.41
CA LEU A 283 -21.71 6.05 31.49
C LEU A 283 -22.53 4.93 30.85
N ILE A 284 -21.90 3.90 30.29
CA ILE A 284 -22.61 2.72 29.76
C ILE A 284 -22.61 1.64 30.86
N HIS A 285 -23.57 1.77 31.79
CA HIS A 285 -23.97 0.73 32.72
C HIS A 285 -25.35 0.20 32.36
#